data_9318abc3ffac25cec36f52af80e5b516
#
_entry.id   9318abc3ffac25cec36f52af80e5b516
#
_cell.length_a   1.000
_cell.length_b   1.000
_cell.length_c   1.000
_cell.angle_alpha   90.00
_cell.angle_beta   90.00
_cell.angle_gamma   90.00
#
_symmetry.space_group_name_H-M   'P 1'
#
loop_
_entity.id
_entity.type
_entity.pdbx_description
1 polymer ?
#
loop_
_entity_poly.entity_id
_entity_poly.type
_entity_poly.pdbx_seq_one_letter_code
_entity_poly.pdbx_strand_id
1 'polypeptide(L)'
;MTIRYIYLFLALAVVGTWACGGAPPSVDSNGEGALSAPSVPSNREQFVGAWSLTTIERRNVEGELLAAPLEDRVGYLIYDADGYMGVTIMRPGRVPYADSQPTAEEALRDFGTYTSYFGSFSVDEGQQIITHHLEGSLNPSGVGADYQRGYQFVANNLVLSPPAGDDGSQASLTWERLPDLPETELTETHKSLFGAFRVESVTRHTTDGYPVEADQYETAYLFYARSGHMSVHLMRPDRVAFASGRPTADEALNATETYGSYFGPFSVNEIVGCISCPGPRDQGYFLHHRVGSENPGDSGSDARRYYELTDSRLILRPPVRTDDEGRQVISVISWTRLGPDGAR
;
A
#
# COMPACT_ATOMS: atom_id res chain seq x y z
N MET A 1 -33.02 23.01 35.75
CA MET A 1 -33.36 22.01 36.80
C MET A 1 -32.33 20.88 36.65
N THR A 2 -31.31 20.95 37.49
CA THR A 2 -30.05 20.19 37.31
C THR A 2 -30.09 19.01 38.29
N ILE A 3 -30.05 17.78 37.79
CA ILE A 3 -29.97 16.58 38.64
C ILE A 3 -28.53 16.04 38.57
N ARG A 4 -27.85 16.14 39.70
CA ARG A 4 -26.52 15.53 39.94
C ARG A 4 -26.71 14.13 40.50
N TYR A 5 -26.10 13.11 39.88
CA TYR A 5 -25.95 11.78 40.48
C TYR A 5 -24.59 11.66 41.14
N ILE A 6 -24.62 11.33 42.41
CA ILE A 6 -23.48 11.04 43.29
C ILE A 6 -23.32 9.52 43.31
N TYR A 7 -22.14 9.02 42.92
CA TYR A 7 -21.77 7.61 43.10
C TYR A 7 -20.92 7.47 44.36
N LEU A 8 -21.42 6.63 45.27
CA LEU A 8 -20.82 6.27 46.54
C LEU A 8 -19.88 5.08 46.36
N PHE A 9 -18.58 5.24 46.67
CA PHE A 9 -17.62 4.14 46.74
C PHE A 9 -17.69 3.47 48.12
N LEU A 10 -17.91 2.16 48.10
CA LEU A 10 -17.80 1.33 49.30
C LEU A 10 -16.48 0.55 49.22
N ALA A 11 -15.52 0.86 50.07
CA ALA A 11 -14.29 0.10 50.22
C ALA A 11 -14.49 -0.96 51.32
N LEU A 12 -14.26 -2.23 50.97
CA LEU A 12 -14.20 -3.33 51.95
C LEU A 12 -12.73 -3.75 52.12
N ALA A 13 -12.20 -3.51 53.30
CA ALA A 13 -10.90 -4.02 53.75
C ALA A 13 -11.09 -5.38 54.39
N VAL A 14 -10.37 -6.41 53.91
CA VAL A 14 -10.26 -7.71 54.59
C VAL A 14 -8.83 -7.89 55.06
N VAL A 15 -8.65 -7.95 56.35
CA VAL A 15 -7.41 -8.31 57.04
C VAL A 15 -7.40 -9.84 57.22
N GLY A 16 -6.42 -10.51 56.72
CA GLY A 16 -6.24 -11.96 56.89
C GLY A 16 -4.82 -12.31 57.36
N THR A 17 -4.77 -13.02 58.45
CA THR A 17 -3.64 -13.38 59.31
C THR A 17 -2.66 -14.37 58.69
N TRP A 18 -1.38 -14.21 59.03
CA TRP A 18 -0.27 -15.12 58.75
C TRP A 18 -0.39 -16.45 59.50
N ALA A 19 -0.10 -17.58 58.82
CA ALA A 19 0.31 -18.82 59.47
C ALA A 19 1.46 -19.47 58.69
N CYS A 20 2.58 -19.72 59.38
CA CYS A 20 3.73 -20.49 58.88
C CYS A 20 3.40 -21.98 58.76
N GLY A 21 3.86 -22.63 57.68
CA GLY A 21 3.79 -24.10 57.56
C GLY A 21 4.54 -24.63 56.36
N GLY A 22 5.61 -25.33 56.61
CA GLY A 22 6.38 -26.38 55.95
C GLY A 22 6.29 -26.58 54.44
N ALA A 23 7.47 -26.61 53.81
CA ALA A 23 7.64 -27.02 52.43
C ALA A 23 7.47 -28.55 52.26
N PRO A 24 6.72 -29.05 51.24
CA PRO A 24 6.80 -30.43 50.81
C PRO A 24 7.88 -30.61 49.71
N PRO A 25 8.35 -31.85 49.48
CA PRO A 25 9.50 -32.15 48.63
C PRO A 25 9.18 -31.97 47.14
N SER A 26 10.21 -31.59 46.35
CA SER A 26 10.22 -31.51 44.91
C SER A 26 9.93 -32.89 44.28
N VAL A 27 8.90 -32.96 43.48
CA VAL A 27 8.66 -34.06 42.54
C VAL A 27 9.10 -33.53 41.16
N ASP A 28 10.12 -34.17 40.60
CA ASP A 28 10.53 -34.01 39.20
C ASP A 28 9.39 -34.49 38.29
N SER A 29 8.65 -33.59 37.69
CA SER A 29 7.72 -33.89 36.60
C SER A 29 8.44 -33.72 35.27
N ASN A 30 8.82 -34.80 34.66
CA ASN A 30 9.25 -34.92 33.27
C ASN A 30 8.28 -34.15 32.34
N GLY A 31 8.89 -33.36 31.43
CA GLY A 31 8.17 -32.53 30.50
C GLY A 31 7.24 -33.32 29.56
N GLU A 32 5.96 -33.09 29.72
CA GLU A 32 5.03 -33.20 28.61
C GLU A 32 5.03 -31.84 27.88
N GLY A 33 5.55 -31.87 26.67
CA GLY A 33 5.47 -30.72 25.76
C GLY A 33 4.00 -30.36 25.55
N ALA A 34 3.57 -29.29 26.19
CA ALA A 34 2.29 -28.67 25.90
C ALA A 34 2.32 -28.27 24.42
N LEU A 35 1.58 -28.97 23.59
CA LEU A 35 1.24 -28.52 22.25
C LEU A 35 0.55 -27.17 22.42
N SER A 36 1.25 -26.09 22.11
CA SER A 36 0.66 -24.77 22.04
C SER A 36 -0.54 -24.86 21.10
N ALA A 37 -1.72 -24.56 21.59
CA ALA A 37 -2.89 -24.39 20.73
C ALA A 37 -2.53 -23.36 19.65
N PRO A 38 -2.97 -23.58 18.39
CA PRO A 38 -2.73 -22.61 17.34
C PRO A 38 -3.28 -21.25 17.82
N SER A 39 -2.39 -20.27 17.92
CA SER A 39 -2.79 -18.89 18.24
C SER A 39 -3.76 -18.41 17.17
N VAL A 40 -4.92 -17.92 17.55
CA VAL A 40 -5.81 -17.21 16.63
C VAL A 40 -5.00 -16.02 16.12
N PRO A 41 -4.85 -15.86 14.79
CA PRO A 41 -4.12 -14.72 14.24
C PRO A 41 -4.69 -13.41 14.80
N SER A 42 -3.84 -12.45 15.12
CA SER A 42 -4.31 -11.12 15.49
C SER A 42 -5.12 -10.53 14.32
N ASN A 43 -6.09 -9.67 14.59
CA ASN A 43 -6.84 -9.03 13.50
C ASN A 43 -5.90 -8.31 12.52
N ARG A 44 -4.79 -7.76 13.00
CA ARG A 44 -3.77 -7.14 12.15
C ARG A 44 -3.19 -8.11 11.11
N GLU A 45 -2.88 -9.36 11.50
CA GLU A 45 -2.35 -10.37 10.59
C GLU A 45 -3.36 -10.74 9.51
N GLN A 46 -4.67 -10.66 9.79
CA GLN A 46 -5.71 -10.92 8.82
C GLN A 46 -5.76 -9.89 7.68
N PHE A 47 -5.26 -8.66 7.89
CA PHE A 47 -5.17 -7.66 6.82
C PHE A 47 -4.04 -7.97 5.85
N VAL A 48 -2.93 -8.55 6.31
CA VAL A 48 -1.71 -8.74 5.52
C VAL A 48 -2.00 -9.52 4.23
N GLY A 49 -1.56 -8.96 3.11
CA GLY A 49 -1.75 -9.51 1.77
C GLY A 49 -2.30 -8.48 0.78
N ALA A 50 -2.66 -8.97 -0.39
CA ALA A 50 -3.27 -8.14 -1.43
C ALA A 50 -4.77 -8.43 -1.55
N TRP A 51 -5.52 -7.39 -1.84
CA TRP A 51 -6.96 -7.38 -1.93
C TRP A 51 -7.40 -6.70 -3.22
N SER A 52 -8.36 -7.28 -3.91
CA SER A 52 -8.98 -6.72 -5.11
C SER A 52 -10.34 -6.10 -4.78
N LEU A 53 -10.57 -4.88 -5.23
CA LEU A 53 -11.87 -4.22 -5.04
C LEU A 53 -12.95 -4.93 -5.87
N THR A 54 -14.06 -5.27 -5.22
CA THR A 54 -15.20 -5.91 -5.89
C THR A 54 -16.40 -4.99 -5.99
N THR A 55 -16.69 -4.23 -4.94
CA THR A 55 -17.92 -3.42 -4.89
C THR A 55 -17.72 -2.18 -4.05
N ILE A 56 -18.32 -1.07 -4.47
CA ILE A 56 -18.50 0.14 -3.64
C ILE A 56 -20.00 0.40 -3.55
N GLU A 57 -20.53 0.44 -2.32
CA GLU A 57 -21.91 0.80 -2.02
C GLU A 57 -21.97 2.11 -1.25
N ARG A 58 -23.10 2.80 -1.38
CA ARG A 58 -23.44 3.94 -0.53
C ARG A 58 -24.88 3.83 -0.09
N ARG A 59 -25.12 3.93 1.23
CA ARG A 59 -26.43 3.79 1.84
C ARG A 59 -26.79 5.06 2.62
N ASN A 60 -28.09 5.35 2.68
CA ASN A 60 -28.61 6.41 3.55
C ASN A 60 -28.66 5.95 5.02
N VAL A 61 -29.15 6.80 5.91
CA VAL A 61 -29.27 6.51 7.35
C VAL A 61 -30.26 5.39 7.68
N GLU A 62 -31.21 5.12 6.79
CA GLU A 62 -32.17 4.01 6.87
C GLU A 62 -31.59 2.69 6.35
N GLY A 63 -30.36 2.71 5.81
CA GLY A 63 -29.70 1.53 5.23
C GLY A 63 -30.07 1.21 3.79
N GLU A 64 -30.83 2.07 3.12
CA GLU A 64 -31.22 1.90 1.73
C GLU A 64 -30.10 2.35 0.78
N LEU A 65 -29.96 1.66 -0.35
CA LEU A 65 -28.96 2.03 -1.37
C LEU A 65 -29.32 3.38 -2.01
N LEU A 66 -28.38 4.31 -2.01
CA LEU A 66 -28.53 5.62 -2.67
C LEU A 66 -28.37 5.55 -4.20
N ALA A 67 -27.66 4.53 -4.68
CA ALA A 67 -27.49 4.23 -6.11
C ALA A 67 -27.15 2.74 -6.27
N ALA A 68 -27.15 2.25 -7.51
CA ALA A 68 -26.64 0.91 -7.80
C ALA A 68 -25.19 0.76 -7.33
N PRO A 69 -24.82 -0.40 -6.76
CA PRO A 69 -23.44 -0.67 -6.41
C PRO A 69 -22.48 -0.48 -7.59
N LEU A 70 -21.30 0.05 -7.33
CA LEU A 70 -20.25 0.20 -8.33
C LEU A 70 -19.40 -1.07 -8.33
N GLU A 71 -19.55 -1.91 -9.33
CA GLU A 71 -18.83 -3.18 -9.51
C GLU A 71 -17.79 -3.09 -10.63
N ASP A 72 -17.74 -1.95 -11.32
CA ASP A 72 -16.87 -1.71 -12.47
C ASP A 72 -15.50 -1.09 -12.07
N ARG A 73 -15.29 -0.80 -10.78
CA ARG A 73 -14.06 -0.21 -10.31
C ARG A 73 -12.97 -1.28 -10.21
N VAL A 74 -11.78 -0.92 -10.67
CA VAL A 74 -10.59 -1.76 -10.54
C VAL A 74 -9.69 -1.14 -9.48
N GLY A 75 -9.24 -1.93 -8.53
CA GLY A 75 -8.37 -1.41 -7.48
C GLY A 75 -7.71 -2.51 -6.68
N TYR A 76 -6.51 -2.20 -6.18
CA TYR A 76 -5.78 -3.05 -5.25
C TYR A 76 -5.50 -2.30 -3.96
N LEU A 77 -5.60 -3.05 -2.87
CA LEU A 77 -5.19 -2.65 -1.54
C LEU A 77 -4.19 -3.69 -1.06
N ILE A 78 -2.98 -3.26 -0.73
CA ILE A 78 -1.92 -4.13 -0.23
C ILE A 78 -1.58 -3.69 1.18
N TYR A 79 -1.63 -4.62 2.13
CA TYR A 79 -1.12 -4.47 3.48
C TYR A 79 0.11 -5.35 3.66
N ASP A 80 1.19 -4.73 4.07
CA ASP A 80 2.46 -5.41 4.36
C ASP A 80 2.53 -5.85 5.83
N ALA A 81 3.29 -6.92 6.10
CA ALA A 81 3.43 -7.47 7.45
C ALA A 81 4.10 -6.50 8.43
N ASP A 82 4.97 -5.63 7.94
CA ASP A 82 5.71 -4.64 8.73
C ASP A 82 4.89 -3.38 9.04
N GLY A 83 3.65 -3.28 8.51
CA GLY A 83 2.71 -2.23 8.87
C GLY A 83 2.57 -1.12 7.85
N TYR A 84 2.98 -1.35 6.62
CA TYR A 84 2.83 -0.42 5.50
C TYR A 84 1.69 -0.83 4.59
N MET A 85 1.13 0.15 3.89
CA MET A 85 0.01 -0.10 2.99
C MET A 85 0.04 0.81 1.78
N GLY A 86 -0.56 0.33 0.70
CA GLY A 86 -0.83 1.11 -0.50
C GLY A 86 -2.19 0.76 -1.07
N VAL A 87 -2.93 1.76 -1.51
CA VAL A 87 -4.23 1.59 -2.17
C VAL A 87 -4.27 2.35 -3.47
N THR A 88 -4.86 1.72 -4.47
CA THR A 88 -5.16 2.31 -5.77
C THR A 88 -6.57 1.88 -6.18
N ILE A 89 -7.37 2.82 -6.66
CA ILE A 89 -8.71 2.57 -7.21
C ILE A 89 -8.86 3.37 -8.49
N MET A 90 -9.30 2.73 -9.56
CA MET A 90 -9.44 3.34 -10.87
C MET A 90 -10.84 3.10 -11.44
N ARG A 91 -11.40 4.11 -12.11
CA ARG A 91 -12.56 3.93 -13.00
C ARG A 91 -12.09 3.28 -14.31
N PRO A 92 -12.85 2.36 -14.88
CA PRO A 92 -12.56 1.84 -16.22
C PRO A 92 -12.81 2.90 -17.30
N GLY A 93 -12.28 2.65 -18.50
CA GLY A 93 -12.54 3.49 -19.67
C GLY A 93 -11.94 4.90 -19.62
N ARG A 94 -10.88 5.10 -18.84
CA ARG A 94 -10.10 6.34 -18.86
C ARG A 94 -9.46 6.52 -20.22
N VAL A 95 -9.46 7.75 -20.72
CA VAL A 95 -8.93 8.07 -22.05
C VAL A 95 -7.48 8.52 -21.91
N PRO A 96 -6.53 7.95 -22.67
CA PRO A 96 -5.16 8.45 -22.69
C PRO A 96 -5.08 9.95 -22.97
N TYR A 97 -4.05 10.59 -22.47
CA TYR A 97 -3.76 11.99 -22.78
C TYR A 97 -3.41 12.15 -24.25
N ALA A 98 -3.66 13.32 -24.81
CA ALA A 98 -3.35 13.59 -26.23
C ALA A 98 -1.83 13.56 -26.49
N ASP A 99 -1.05 13.99 -25.51
CA ASP A 99 0.40 14.00 -25.54
C ASP A 99 0.99 13.18 -24.37
N SER A 100 2.32 13.18 -24.22
CA SER A 100 3.03 12.47 -23.14
C SER A 100 2.72 13.03 -21.74
N GLN A 101 2.30 14.28 -21.65
CA GLN A 101 1.87 14.98 -20.44
C GLN A 101 0.43 15.45 -20.61
N PRO A 102 -0.39 15.45 -19.54
CA PRO A 102 -1.74 15.97 -19.60
C PRO A 102 -1.78 17.48 -19.76
N THR A 103 -2.80 17.99 -20.42
CA THR A 103 -3.23 19.38 -20.23
C THR A 103 -3.94 19.54 -18.87
N ALA A 104 -4.11 20.79 -18.41
CA ALA A 104 -4.79 21.06 -17.15
C ALA A 104 -6.25 20.56 -17.16
N GLU A 105 -6.94 20.64 -18.30
CA GLU A 105 -8.30 20.12 -18.48
C GLU A 105 -8.35 18.59 -18.45
N GLU A 106 -7.36 17.91 -19.06
CA GLU A 106 -7.25 16.47 -19.01
C GLU A 106 -6.96 15.99 -17.59
N ALA A 107 -6.03 16.64 -16.88
CA ALA A 107 -5.73 16.33 -15.49
C ALA A 107 -6.97 16.50 -14.60
N LEU A 108 -7.72 17.60 -14.74
CA LEU A 108 -8.95 17.84 -13.99
C LEU A 108 -10.04 16.80 -14.29
N ARG A 109 -10.22 16.44 -15.57
CA ARG A 109 -11.14 15.38 -16.00
C ARG A 109 -10.84 14.06 -15.31
N ASP A 110 -9.56 13.71 -15.23
CA ASP A 110 -9.12 12.39 -14.77
C ASP A 110 -8.86 12.31 -13.27
N PHE A 111 -8.63 13.44 -12.60
CA PHE A 111 -8.32 13.49 -11.17
C PHE A 111 -9.34 12.73 -10.29
N GLY A 112 -10.64 12.88 -10.56
CA GLY A 112 -11.71 12.16 -9.84
C GLY A 112 -11.92 10.72 -10.28
N THR A 113 -11.12 10.19 -11.22
CA THR A 113 -11.26 8.84 -11.78
C THR A 113 -10.21 7.87 -11.26
N TYR A 114 -9.22 8.38 -10.53
CA TYR A 114 -8.14 7.61 -9.94
C TYR A 114 -7.90 8.06 -8.50
N THR A 115 -7.82 7.11 -7.60
CA THR A 115 -7.49 7.34 -6.20
C THR A 115 -6.25 6.53 -5.86
N SER A 116 -5.26 7.17 -5.27
CA SER A 116 -4.05 6.49 -4.84
C SER A 116 -3.45 7.18 -3.64
N TYR A 117 -3.10 6.40 -2.63
CA TYR A 117 -2.36 6.84 -1.45
C TYR A 117 -1.61 5.67 -0.80
N PHE A 118 -0.64 5.98 0.03
CA PHE A 118 0.18 5.01 0.73
C PHE A 118 0.68 5.57 2.06
N GLY A 119 1.17 4.69 2.92
CA GLY A 119 1.73 5.04 4.21
C GLY A 119 1.79 3.83 5.14
N SER A 120 1.64 4.06 6.43
CA SER A 120 1.52 3.01 7.42
C SER A 120 0.07 2.77 7.84
N PHE A 121 -0.19 1.69 8.59
CA PHE A 121 -1.51 1.44 9.14
C PHE A 121 -1.45 0.91 10.58
N SER A 122 -2.51 1.17 11.33
CA SER A 122 -2.73 0.62 12.66
C SER A 122 -4.15 0.07 12.80
N VAL A 123 -4.34 -0.90 13.69
CA VAL A 123 -5.63 -1.56 13.92
C VAL A 123 -6.02 -1.41 15.38
N ASP A 124 -7.21 -0.86 15.62
CA ASP A 124 -7.89 -0.91 16.90
C ASP A 124 -8.93 -2.04 16.87
N GLU A 125 -8.55 -3.19 17.42
CA GLU A 125 -9.43 -4.37 17.44
C GLU A 125 -10.66 -4.17 18.32
N GLY A 126 -10.54 -3.36 19.36
CA GLY A 126 -11.65 -3.10 20.30
C GLY A 126 -12.76 -2.27 19.68
N GLN A 127 -12.41 -1.34 18.80
CA GLN A 127 -13.35 -0.51 18.07
C GLN A 127 -13.65 -1.01 16.66
N GLN A 128 -12.96 -2.04 16.19
CA GLN A 128 -12.99 -2.53 14.81
C GLN A 128 -12.68 -1.41 13.81
N ILE A 129 -11.64 -0.62 14.08
CA ILE A 129 -11.17 0.47 13.23
C ILE A 129 -9.76 0.14 12.73
N ILE A 130 -9.55 0.28 11.43
CA ILE A 130 -8.24 0.39 10.83
C ILE A 130 -7.98 1.84 10.47
N THR A 131 -6.80 2.36 10.80
CA THR A 131 -6.37 3.71 10.44
C THR A 131 -5.23 3.63 9.43
N HIS A 132 -5.42 4.29 8.29
CA HIS A 132 -4.37 4.50 7.31
C HIS A 132 -3.72 5.85 7.61
N HIS A 133 -2.43 5.85 7.95
CA HIS A 133 -1.62 7.04 8.20
C HIS A 133 -0.94 7.44 6.89
N LEU A 134 -1.45 8.47 6.21
CA LEU A 134 -1.01 8.79 4.86
C LEU A 134 0.33 9.50 4.85
N GLU A 135 1.34 8.89 4.26
CA GLU A 135 2.64 9.50 3.98
C GLU A 135 2.71 10.09 2.58
N GLY A 136 1.88 9.59 1.65
CA GLY A 136 1.75 10.13 0.31
C GLY A 136 0.39 9.85 -0.30
N SER A 137 -0.05 10.74 -1.19
CA SER A 137 -1.36 10.68 -1.84
C SER A 137 -1.36 11.43 -3.16
N LEU A 138 -2.12 10.95 -4.17
CA LEU A 138 -2.40 11.71 -5.39
C LEU A 138 -3.07 13.06 -5.05
N ASN A 139 -4.02 13.05 -4.11
CA ASN A 139 -4.57 14.29 -3.55
C ASN A 139 -3.60 14.88 -2.51
N PRO A 140 -2.90 15.97 -2.79
CA PRO A 140 -1.92 16.52 -1.87
C PRO A 140 -2.53 16.99 -0.53
N SER A 141 -3.84 17.31 -0.50
CA SER A 141 -4.53 17.66 0.74
C SER A 141 -4.72 16.46 1.71
N GLY A 142 -4.48 15.23 1.23
CA GLY A 142 -4.55 14.03 2.06
C GLY A 142 -3.24 13.65 2.74
N VAL A 143 -2.12 14.26 2.37
CA VAL A 143 -0.81 13.93 2.95
C VAL A 143 -0.77 14.31 4.42
N GLY A 144 -0.30 13.39 5.27
CA GLY A 144 -0.26 13.57 6.73
C GLY A 144 -1.61 13.36 7.44
N ALA A 145 -2.67 13.00 6.72
CA ALA A 145 -3.98 12.72 7.32
C ALA A 145 -4.10 11.26 7.77
N ASP A 146 -4.93 11.05 8.79
CA ASP A 146 -5.36 9.74 9.26
C ASP A 146 -6.72 9.39 8.67
N TYR A 147 -6.76 8.35 7.85
CA TYR A 147 -8.01 7.85 7.27
C TYR A 147 -8.52 6.64 8.07
N GLN A 148 -9.47 6.89 8.96
CA GLN A 148 -10.13 5.84 9.74
C GLN A 148 -11.15 5.09 8.87
N ARG A 149 -11.23 3.77 9.06
CA ARG A 149 -12.19 2.88 8.41
C ARG A 149 -12.71 1.88 9.43
N GLY A 150 -14.01 1.81 9.63
CA GLY A 150 -14.60 0.62 10.23
C GLY A 150 -14.28 -0.58 9.35
N TYR A 151 -13.99 -1.73 9.94
CA TYR A 151 -13.70 -2.94 9.17
C TYR A 151 -14.52 -4.14 9.62
N GLN A 152 -14.80 -5.02 8.66
CA GLN A 152 -15.40 -6.32 8.92
C GLN A 152 -14.82 -7.35 7.95
N PHE A 153 -14.44 -8.52 8.48
CA PHE A 153 -14.12 -9.68 7.66
C PHE A 153 -15.37 -10.53 7.46
N VAL A 154 -15.73 -10.82 6.21
CA VAL A 154 -16.89 -11.63 5.83
C VAL A 154 -16.43 -12.69 4.85
N ALA A 155 -16.32 -13.93 5.31
CA ALA A 155 -15.69 -15.00 4.56
C ALA A 155 -14.28 -14.60 4.06
N ASN A 156 -14.04 -14.56 2.76
CA ASN A 156 -12.77 -14.18 2.15
C ASN A 156 -12.69 -12.67 1.82
N ASN A 157 -13.66 -11.88 2.26
CA ASN A 157 -13.77 -10.46 1.95
C ASN A 157 -13.43 -9.60 3.17
N LEU A 158 -12.83 -8.47 2.91
CA LEU A 158 -12.66 -7.34 3.82
C LEU A 158 -13.61 -6.23 3.38
N VAL A 159 -14.49 -5.79 4.27
CA VAL A 159 -15.35 -4.63 4.08
C VAL A 159 -14.77 -3.47 4.85
N LEU A 160 -14.48 -2.37 4.17
CA LEU A 160 -14.00 -1.12 4.76
C LEU A 160 -15.05 -0.03 4.63
N SER A 161 -15.38 0.62 5.74
CA SER A 161 -16.38 1.68 5.80
C SER A 161 -15.73 2.98 6.29
N PRO A 162 -15.54 4.00 5.43
CA PRO A 162 -15.16 5.34 5.87
C PRO A 162 -16.18 5.89 6.88
N PRO A 163 -15.85 6.92 7.67
CA PRO A 163 -16.84 7.63 8.47
C PRO A 163 -18.03 8.08 7.62
N ALA A 164 -19.22 8.15 8.25
CA ALA A 164 -20.41 8.64 7.58
C ALA A 164 -20.21 10.06 7.05
N GLY A 165 -20.79 10.36 5.89
CA GLY A 165 -20.81 11.71 5.34
C GLY A 165 -21.67 12.66 6.20
N ASP A 166 -21.54 13.97 5.94
CA ASP A 166 -22.33 15.01 6.64
C ASP A 166 -23.85 14.82 6.46
N ASP A 167 -24.25 14.17 5.38
CA ASP A 167 -25.65 13.78 5.08
C ASP A 167 -26.06 12.47 5.79
N GLY A 168 -25.19 11.91 6.65
CA GLY A 168 -25.41 10.63 7.33
C GLY A 168 -25.24 9.41 6.44
N SER A 169 -24.93 9.57 5.16
CA SER A 169 -24.74 8.44 4.26
C SER A 169 -23.44 7.68 4.58
N GLN A 170 -23.50 6.34 4.46
CA GLN A 170 -22.39 5.45 4.72
C GLN A 170 -21.92 4.79 3.44
N ALA A 171 -20.63 4.96 3.13
CA ALA A 171 -19.98 4.18 2.09
C ALA A 171 -19.43 2.87 2.66
N SER A 172 -19.38 1.83 1.83
CA SER A 172 -18.67 0.58 2.10
C SER A 172 -17.94 0.10 0.85
N LEU A 173 -16.71 -0.34 1.03
CA LEU A 173 -15.85 -0.88 -0.02
C LEU A 173 -15.58 -2.35 0.31
N THR A 174 -16.01 -3.25 -0.54
CA THR A 174 -15.77 -4.69 -0.39
C THR A 174 -14.55 -5.09 -1.21
N TRP A 175 -13.62 -5.75 -0.55
CA TRP A 175 -12.35 -6.22 -1.10
C TRP A 175 -12.27 -7.74 -0.96
N GLU A 176 -12.00 -8.44 -2.05
CA GLU A 176 -11.75 -9.88 -2.05
C GLU A 176 -10.25 -10.14 -1.90
N ARG A 177 -9.89 -11.09 -1.03
CA ARG A 177 -8.49 -11.49 -0.86
C ARG A 177 -7.96 -12.14 -2.12
N LEU A 178 -6.85 -11.64 -2.64
CA LEU A 178 -6.11 -12.31 -3.70
C LEU A 178 -5.31 -13.47 -3.09
N PRO A 179 -5.46 -14.71 -3.61
CA PRO A 179 -4.77 -15.87 -3.06
C PRO A 179 -3.27 -15.75 -3.27
N ASP A 180 -2.50 -16.24 -2.31
CA ASP A 180 -1.05 -16.34 -2.45
C ASP A 180 -0.69 -17.28 -3.61
N LEU A 181 0.43 -17.01 -4.26
CA LEU A 181 1.01 -17.91 -5.25
C LEU A 181 1.35 -19.27 -4.58
N PRO A 182 1.11 -20.39 -5.28
CA PRO A 182 1.53 -21.69 -4.79
C PRO A 182 3.04 -21.74 -4.53
N GLU A 183 3.47 -22.43 -3.48
CA GLU A 183 4.91 -22.58 -3.17
C GLU A 183 5.72 -23.17 -4.34
N THR A 184 5.07 -23.95 -5.21
CA THR A 184 5.68 -24.54 -6.41
C THR A 184 5.98 -23.52 -7.52
N GLU A 185 5.39 -22.34 -7.44
CA GLU A 185 5.60 -21.22 -8.38
C GLU A 185 6.59 -20.18 -7.84
N LEU A 186 6.95 -20.27 -6.56
CA LEU A 186 7.84 -19.33 -5.91
C LEU A 186 9.31 -19.71 -6.14
N THR A 187 10.04 -18.81 -6.81
CA THR A 187 11.52 -18.86 -6.83
C THR A 187 12.09 -18.17 -5.59
N GLU A 188 13.39 -18.34 -5.34
CA GLU A 188 14.06 -17.62 -4.24
C GLU A 188 14.01 -16.09 -4.45
N THR A 189 14.01 -15.63 -5.70
CA THR A 189 13.81 -14.22 -6.04
C THR A 189 12.43 -13.73 -5.61
N HIS A 190 11.36 -14.50 -5.84
CA HIS A 190 10.02 -14.15 -5.36
C HIS A 190 10.02 -13.98 -3.83
N LYS A 191 10.55 -14.98 -3.10
CA LYS A 191 10.57 -14.97 -1.63
C LYS A 191 11.37 -13.78 -1.08
N SER A 192 12.49 -13.47 -1.73
CA SER A 192 13.34 -12.33 -1.36
C SER A 192 12.73 -10.97 -1.77
N LEU A 193 11.74 -10.95 -2.66
CA LEU A 193 11.12 -9.72 -3.15
C LEU A 193 9.92 -9.29 -2.30
N PHE A 194 9.17 -10.24 -1.71
CA PHE A 194 7.94 -9.91 -0.99
C PHE A 194 8.18 -8.94 0.15
N GLY A 195 7.31 -7.94 0.25
CA GLY A 195 7.33 -6.91 1.26
C GLY A 195 7.18 -5.49 0.70
N ALA A 196 7.44 -4.51 1.55
CA ALA A 196 7.42 -3.10 1.22
C ALA A 196 8.83 -2.53 1.11
N PHE A 197 9.03 -1.61 0.18
CA PHE A 197 10.29 -0.91 -0.03
C PHE A 197 10.03 0.59 -0.10
N ARG A 198 10.97 1.38 0.43
CA ARG A 198 11.00 2.83 0.32
C ARG A 198 12.12 3.26 -0.61
N VAL A 199 11.87 4.30 -1.43
CA VAL A 199 12.91 4.89 -2.27
C VAL A 199 14.05 5.44 -1.41
N GLU A 200 15.28 5.10 -1.82
CA GLU A 200 16.51 5.63 -1.22
C GLU A 200 17.11 6.72 -2.10
N SER A 201 17.18 6.47 -3.41
CA SER A 201 17.72 7.41 -4.37
C SER A 201 17.25 7.13 -5.79
N VAL A 202 17.21 8.19 -6.60
CA VAL A 202 17.05 8.09 -8.05
C VAL A 202 18.21 8.80 -8.71
N THR A 203 18.87 8.11 -9.63
CA THR A 203 19.92 8.70 -10.46
C THR A 203 19.63 8.45 -11.93
N ARG A 204 20.10 9.33 -12.78
CA ARG A 204 19.99 9.20 -14.24
C ARG A 204 21.34 9.56 -14.87
N HIS A 205 21.73 8.81 -15.85
CA HIS A 205 22.94 9.05 -16.63
C HIS A 205 22.73 8.65 -18.09
N THR A 206 23.50 9.23 -18.97
CA THR A 206 23.54 8.79 -20.36
C THR A 206 24.19 7.41 -20.49
N THR A 207 24.01 6.73 -21.59
CA THR A 207 24.61 5.40 -21.82
C THR A 207 26.15 5.41 -21.83
N ASP A 208 26.76 6.58 -22.05
CA ASP A 208 28.20 6.81 -21.95
C ASP A 208 28.65 7.34 -20.56
N GLY A 209 27.71 7.40 -19.60
CA GLY A 209 28.02 7.60 -18.17
C GLY A 209 27.95 9.03 -17.66
N TYR A 210 27.54 10.01 -18.48
CA TYR A 210 27.40 11.39 -18.00
C TYR A 210 26.12 11.55 -17.14
N PRO A 211 26.21 12.22 -15.99
CA PRO A 211 25.04 12.44 -15.15
C PRO A 211 24.02 13.34 -15.84
N VAL A 212 22.75 13.03 -15.64
CA VAL A 212 21.60 13.78 -16.14
C VAL A 212 20.69 14.04 -14.94
N GLU A 213 19.97 15.14 -14.96
CA GLU A 213 18.99 15.43 -13.93
C GLU A 213 17.98 14.29 -13.79
N ALA A 214 17.71 13.89 -12.57
CA ALA A 214 16.79 12.82 -12.24
C ALA A 214 15.62 13.35 -11.41
N ASP A 215 14.46 12.70 -11.57
CA ASP A 215 13.31 12.97 -10.73
C ASP A 215 13.69 12.77 -9.25
N GLN A 216 13.31 13.74 -8.41
CA GLN A 216 13.49 13.62 -6.98
C GLN A 216 12.13 13.24 -6.38
N TYR A 217 12.13 12.21 -5.52
CA TYR A 217 10.94 11.82 -4.77
C TYR A 217 11.18 12.14 -3.29
N GLU A 218 10.22 12.82 -2.67
CA GLU A 218 10.23 13.05 -1.23
C GLU A 218 9.98 11.73 -0.50
N THR A 219 8.97 11.01 -0.96
CA THR A 219 8.70 9.64 -0.50
C THR A 219 8.11 8.82 -1.65
N ALA A 220 8.44 7.54 -1.66
CA ALA A 220 7.89 6.60 -2.61
C ALA A 220 7.91 5.19 -2.00
N TYR A 221 6.84 4.44 -2.21
CA TYR A 221 6.72 3.07 -1.75
C TYR A 221 6.46 2.11 -2.92
N LEU A 222 7.02 0.93 -2.79
CA LEU A 222 6.87 -0.17 -3.73
C LEU A 222 6.52 -1.42 -2.93
N PHE A 223 5.41 -2.05 -3.28
CA PHE A 223 4.90 -3.23 -2.60
C PHE A 223 4.92 -4.42 -3.55
N TYR A 224 5.39 -5.57 -3.06
CA TYR A 224 5.27 -6.86 -3.71
C TYR A 224 4.61 -7.85 -2.76
N ALA A 225 3.41 -8.29 -3.09
CA ALA A 225 2.63 -9.22 -2.27
C ALA A 225 2.86 -10.68 -2.70
N ARG A 226 2.70 -11.62 -1.76
CA ARG A 226 2.81 -13.07 -2.02
C ARG A 226 1.82 -13.58 -3.06
N SER A 227 0.74 -12.86 -3.30
CA SER A 227 -0.24 -13.14 -4.36
C SER A 227 0.28 -12.88 -5.79
N GLY A 228 1.52 -12.44 -5.97
CA GLY A 228 2.04 -12.05 -7.27
C GLY A 228 1.54 -10.70 -7.76
N HIS A 229 1.02 -9.86 -6.86
CA HIS A 229 0.54 -8.51 -7.18
C HIS A 229 1.43 -7.44 -6.56
N MET A 230 1.49 -6.29 -7.20
CA MET A 230 2.33 -5.18 -6.78
C MET A 230 1.59 -3.84 -6.93
N SER A 231 2.07 -2.84 -6.20
CA SER A 231 1.79 -1.44 -6.47
C SER A 231 3.03 -0.58 -6.22
N VAL A 232 3.16 0.51 -6.96
CA VAL A 232 4.18 1.53 -6.75
C VAL A 232 3.53 2.90 -6.64
N HIS A 233 4.06 3.71 -5.74
CA HIS A 233 3.60 5.05 -5.44
C HIS A 233 4.82 5.95 -5.36
N LEU A 234 4.85 7.01 -6.15
CA LEU A 234 5.97 7.94 -6.29
C LEU A 234 5.45 9.35 -6.02
N MET A 235 5.98 10.05 -5.05
CA MET A 235 5.56 11.40 -4.70
C MET A 235 6.76 12.35 -4.70
N ARG A 236 6.67 13.43 -5.48
CA ARG A 236 7.67 14.50 -5.52
C ARG A 236 7.55 15.41 -4.29
N PRO A 237 8.62 16.13 -3.91
CA PRO A 237 8.56 17.12 -2.83
C PRO A 237 7.70 18.34 -3.20
N ASP A 238 7.51 19.22 -2.23
CA ASP A 238 6.95 20.57 -2.40
C ASP A 238 5.52 20.61 -2.97
N ARG A 239 4.73 19.57 -2.71
CA ARG A 239 3.32 19.52 -3.13
C ARG A 239 2.45 20.40 -2.24
N VAL A 240 1.57 21.19 -2.86
CA VAL A 240 0.70 22.14 -2.18
C VAL A 240 -0.71 21.57 -2.08
N ALA A 241 -1.30 21.61 -0.89
CA ALA A 241 -2.70 21.25 -0.68
C ALA A 241 -3.63 22.17 -1.50
N PHE A 242 -4.76 21.61 -1.94
CA PHE A 242 -5.74 22.39 -2.70
C PHE A 242 -6.32 23.53 -1.87
N ALA A 243 -6.58 24.65 -2.52
CA ALA A 243 -7.18 25.82 -1.87
C ALA A 243 -8.63 25.57 -1.41
N SER A 244 -9.30 24.57 -2.01
CA SER A 244 -10.66 24.16 -1.66
C SER A 244 -10.81 22.64 -1.69
N GLY A 245 -11.98 22.11 -1.34
CA GLY A 245 -12.25 20.66 -1.36
C GLY A 245 -12.24 20.01 -2.75
N ARG A 246 -12.21 20.82 -3.83
CA ARG A 246 -12.05 20.36 -5.22
C ARG A 246 -10.91 21.13 -5.88
N PRO A 247 -10.04 20.45 -6.65
CA PRO A 247 -8.97 21.14 -7.35
C PRO A 247 -9.49 22.03 -8.48
N THR A 248 -8.79 23.11 -8.74
CA THR A 248 -8.81 23.79 -10.04
C THR A 248 -8.09 22.94 -11.08
N ALA A 249 -8.15 23.32 -12.37
CA ALA A 249 -7.44 22.62 -13.43
C ALA A 249 -5.91 22.63 -13.22
N ASP A 250 -5.35 23.75 -12.81
CA ASP A 250 -3.91 23.89 -12.54
C ASP A 250 -3.48 23.10 -11.29
N GLU A 251 -4.31 23.05 -10.25
CA GLU A 251 -4.05 22.23 -9.06
C GLU A 251 -4.09 20.73 -9.40
N ALA A 252 -5.04 20.31 -10.24
CA ALA A 252 -5.13 18.93 -10.71
C ALA A 252 -3.92 18.57 -11.57
N LEU A 253 -3.48 19.44 -12.46
CA LEU A 253 -2.27 19.26 -13.27
C LEU A 253 -1.05 19.09 -12.38
N ASN A 254 -0.82 20.00 -11.44
CA ASN A 254 0.30 19.91 -10.51
C ASN A 254 0.25 18.61 -9.67
N ALA A 255 -0.93 18.22 -9.19
CA ALA A 255 -1.10 16.98 -8.44
C ALA A 255 -0.75 15.73 -9.26
N THR A 256 -1.13 15.71 -10.54
CA THR A 256 -0.85 14.64 -11.49
C THR A 256 0.64 14.60 -11.86
N GLU A 257 1.26 15.71 -12.20
CA GLU A 257 2.69 15.81 -12.59
C GLU A 257 3.65 15.48 -11.44
N THR A 258 3.20 15.65 -10.20
CA THR A 258 4.01 15.45 -8.99
C THR A 258 3.74 14.14 -8.28
N TYR A 259 2.90 13.27 -8.87
CA TYR A 259 2.58 11.95 -8.34
C TYR A 259 2.53 10.92 -9.45
N GLY A 260 3.05 9.74 -9.21
CA GLY A 260 2.95 8.62 -10.13
C GLY A 260 2.61 7.35 -9.37
N SER A 261 1.70 6.56 -9.91
CA SER A 261 1.42 5.22 -9.37
C SER A 261 0.85 4.30 -10.42
N TYR A 262 1.12 3.02 -10.25
CA TYR A 262 0.47 1.95 -11.00
C TYR A 262 0.41 0.68 -10.16
N PHE A 263 -0.43 -0.24 -10.57
CA PHE A 263 -0.65 -1.50 -9.90
C PHE A 263 -1.01 -2.62 -10.88
N GLY A 264 -0.77 -3.84 -10.48
CA GLY A 264 -1.09 -5.03 -11.28
C GLY A 264 -0.36 -6.27 -10.81
N PRO A 265 -0.49 -7.40 -11.50
CA PRO A 265 0.37 -8.55 -11.30
C PRO A 265 1.81 -8.25 -11.69
N PHE A 266 2.74 -9.06 -11.20
CA PHE A 266 4.12 -9.04 -11.67
C PHE A 266 4.63 -10.45 -11.96
N SER A 267 5.62 -10.54 -12.83
CA SER A 267 6.35 -11.77 -13.09
C SER A 267 7.85 -11.57 -12.96
N VAL A 268 8.54 -12.61 -12.51
CA VAL A 268 9.99 -12.64 -12.32
C VAL A 268 10.61 -13.42 -13.48
N ASN A 269 11.58 -12.80 -14.16
CA ASN A 269 12.35 -13.41 -15.24
C ASN A 269 13.83 -13.40 -14.85
N GLU A 270 14.33 -14.54 -14.36
CA GLU A 270 15.71 -14.69 -13.97
C GLU A 270 16.59 -14.92 -15.18
N ILE A 271 17.73 -14.23 -15.26
CA ILE A 271 18.75 -14.51 -16.29
C ILE A 271 19.63 -15.63 -15.75
N VAL A 272 19.34 -16.86 -16.18
CA VAL A 272 20.15 -18.01 -15.83
C VAL A 272 21.37 -18.03 -16.76
N GLY A 273 22.55 -17.74 -16.19
CA GLY A 273 23.81 -18.20 -16.78
C GLY A 273 24.65 -17.22 -17.61
N CYS A 274 24.47 -15.89 -17.51
CA CYS A 274 25.44 -14.98 -18.13
C CYS A 274 26.47 -14.41 -17.13
N ILE A 275 27.52 -15.19 -16.86
CA ILE A 275 28.68 -14.75 -16.03
C ILE A 275 29.54 -13.69 -16.76
N SER A 276 29.35 -13.49 -18.08
CA SER A 276 30.23 -12.69 -18.93
C SER A 276 29.52 -11.59 -19.72
N CYS A 277 28.26 -11.22 -19.42
CA CYS A 277 27.62 -10.13 -20.14
C CYS A 277 28.20 -8.77 -19.70
N PRO A 278 28.66 -7.93 -20.65
CA PRO A 278 29.09 -6.58 -20.35
C PRO A 278 27.85 -5.72 -20.03
N GLY A 279 27.81 -5.12 -18.86
CA GLY A 279 26.73 -4.23 -18.40
C GLY A 279 26.58 -4.28 -16.89
N PRO A 280 25.63 -3.51 -16.32
CA PRO A 280 25.30 -3.67 -14.93
C PRO A 280 24.88 -5.13 -14.69
N ARG A 281 25.22 -5.66 -13.51
CA ARG A 281 24.96 -7.07 -13.16
C ARG A 281 23.47 -7.27 -12.83
N ASP A 282 22.61 -7.09 -13.85
CA ASP A 282 21.19 -7.39 -13.71
C ASP A 282 21.02 -8.89 -13.47
N GLN A 283 20.36 -9.26 -12.38
CA GLN A 283 20.03 -10.64 -12.02
C GLN A 283 18.87 -11.17 -12.88
N GLY A 284 18.16 -10.26 -13.57
CA GLY A 284 17.03 -10.54 -14.42
C GLY A 284 16.18 -9.29 -14.61
N TYR A 285 14.91 -9.50 -14.89
CA TYR A 285 13.95 -8.41 -14.95
C TYR A 285 12.59 -8.83 -14.42
N PHE A 286 11.88 -7.88 -13.81
CA PHE A 286 10.47 -7.99 -13.50
C PHE A 286 9.65 -7.42 -14.66
N LEU A 287 8.50 -8.02 -14.95
CA LEU A 287 7.44 -7.38 -15.70
C LEU A 287 6.34 -7.00 -14.73
N HIS A 288 6.05 -5.70 -14.64
CA HIS A 288 4.88 -5.19 -13.94
C HIS A 288 3.77 -5.07 -14.97
N HIS A 289 2.77 -5.94 -14.88
CA HIS A 289 1.60 -5.95 -15.76
C HIS A 289 0.61 -4.90 -15.26
N ARG A 290 0.68 -3.69 -15.77
CA ARG A 290 -0.08 -2.54 -15.28
C ARG A 290 -1.57 -2.70 -15.59
N VAL A 291 -2.35 -3.22 -14.65
CA VAL A 291 -3.82 -3.28 -14.74
C VAL A 291 -4.39 -1.86 -14.67
N GLY A 292 -3.83 -1.02 -13.83
CA GLY A 292 -4.18 0.38 -13.72
C GLY A 292 -2.97 1.26 -13.45
N SER A 293 -3.06 2.50 -13.91
CA SER A 293 -2.01 3.51 -13.75
C SER A 293 -2.64 4.89 -13.53
N GLU A 294 -1.94 5.76 -12.81
CA GLU A 294 -2.30 7.16 -12.70
C GLU A 294 -2.35 7.78 -14.11
N ASN A 295 -1.35 7.58 -14.94
CA ASN A 295 -1.40 7.92 -16.36
C ASN A 295 -2.28 6.91 -17.11
N PRO A 296 -3.43 7.34 -17.69
CA PRO A 296 -4.35 6.42 -18.37
C PRO A 296 -3.72 5.65 -19.54
N GLY A 297 -2.77 6.27 -20.24
CA GLY A 297 -2.08 5.67 -21.40
C GLY A 297 -1.19 4.49 -21.05
N ASP A 298 -0.85 4.35 -19.78
CA ASP A 298 -0.01 3.27 -19.28
C ASP A 298 -0.82 2.01 -18.89
N SER A 299 -2.11 2.15 -18.64
CA SER A 299 -2.96 1.02 -18.26
C SER A 299 -3.04 -0.04 -19.38
N GLY A 300 -2.98 -1.31 -18.99
CA GLY A 300 -2.98 -2.44 -19.91
C GLY A 300 -1.62 -2.72 -20.58
N SER A 301 -0.54 -2.08 -20.16
CA SER A 301 0.80 -2.27 -20.70
C SER A 301 1.78 -2.87 -19.69
N ASP A 302 2.89 -3.42 -20.17
CA ASP A 302 3.93 -3.99 -19.34
C ASP A 302 5.07 -3.00 -19.10
N ALA A 303 5.52 -2.94 -17.84
CA ALA A 303 6.69 -2.16 -17.45
C ALA A 303 7.83 -3.09 -17.05
N ARG A 304 8.86 -3.20 -17.92
CA ARG A 304 10.06 -3.99 -17.62
C ARG A 304 10.96 -3.22 -16.65
N ARG A 305 11.51 -3.96 -15.66
CA ARG A 305 12.46 -3.44 -14.66
C ARG A 305 13.59 -4.45 -14.51
N TYR A 306 14.77 -4.14 -15.01
CA TYR A 306 15.98 -4.91 -14.67
C TYR A 306 16.29 -4.70 -13.21
N TYR A 307 16.73 -5.75 -12.51
CA TYR A 307 16.90 -5.68 -11.07
C TYR A 307 18.25 -6.20 -10.58
N GLU A 308 18.69 -5.64 -9.46
CA GLU A 308 19.64 -6.22 -8.53
C GLU A 308 18.94 -6.28 -7.16
N LEU A 309 18.91 -7.44 -6.53
CA LEU A 309 18.23 -7.68 -5.28
C LEU A 309 19.19 -8.29 -4.26
N THR A 310 19.18 -7.71 -3.06
CA THR A 310 19.83 -8.24 -1.85
C THR A 310 18.80 -8.29 -0.72
N ASP A 311 19.18 -8.80 0.45
CA ASP A 311 18.24 -8.92 1.59
C ASP A 311 17.61 -7.59 2.01
N SER A 312 18.36 -6.49 1.89
CA SER A 312 17.91 -5.16 2.35
C SER A 312 17.66 -4.14 1.23
N ARG A 313 18.12 -4.41 0.02
CA ARG A 313 18.13 -3.41 -1.07
C ARG A 313 17.66 -4.01 -2.39
N LEU A 314 16.83 -3.23 -3.09
CA LEU A 314 16.41 -3.52 -4.44
C LEU A 314 16.82 -2.34 -5.35
N ILE A 315 17.50 -2.62 -6.46
CA ILE A 315 17.79 -1.64 -7.50
C ILE A 315 16.96 -1.99 -8.71
N LEU A 316 16.23 -1.03 -9.24
CA LEU A 316 15.43 -1.18 -10.46
C LEU A 316 15.93 -0.24 -11.55
N ARG A 317 16.05 -0.78 -12.78
CA ARG A 317 16.41 -0.03 -14.00
C ARG A 317 15.33 -0.24 -15.05
N PRO A 318 14.54 0.80 -15.40
CA PRO A 318 13.76 0.78 -16.63
C PRO A 318 14.66 0.56 -17.85
N PRO A 319 14.13 0.09 -18.99
CA PRO A 319 14.85 0.08 -20.25
C PRO A 319 15.42 1.47 -20.61
N VAL A 320 16.51 1.48 -21.35
CA VAL A 320 17.06 2.72 -21.92
C VAL A 320 15.97 3.47 -22.67
N ARG A 321 15.90 4.77 -22.46
CA ARG A 321 14.96 5.65 -23.17
C ARG A 321 15.69 6.85 -23.76
N THR A 322 15.06 7.46 -24.75
CA THR A 322 15.50 8.76 -25.27
C THR A 322 14.84 9.86 -24.45
N ASP A 323 15.62 10.82 -23.95
CA ASP A 323 15.10 12.02 -23.29
C ASP A 323 14.71 13.11 -24.30
N ASP A 324 14.18 14.23 -23.80
CA ASP A 324 13.71 15.35 -24.63
C ASP A 324 14.85 16.04 -25.39
N GLU A 325 16.10 15.85 -24.96
CA GLU A 325 17.31 16.35 -25.62
C GLU A 325 17.88 15.34 -26.63
N GLY A 326 17.19 14.21 -26.83
CA GLY A 326 17.61 13.15 -27.78
C GLY A 326 18.71 12.24 -27.24
N ARG A 327 19.08 12.31 -25.97
CA ARG A 327 20.11 11.47 -25.34
C ARG A 327 19.53 10.12 -24.93
N GLN A 328 20.32 9.07 -25.10
CA GLN A 328 19.99 7.76 -24.53
C GLN A 328 20.31 7.75 -23.02
N VAL A 329 19.31 7.58 -22.19
CA VAL A 329 19.45 7.68 -20.74
C VAL A 329 19.02 6.40 -20.02
N ILE A 330 19.72 6.12 -18.91
CA ILE A 330 19.45 5.03 -17.99
C ILE A 330 19.05 5.64 -16.65
N SER A 331 17.89 5.27 -16.14
CA SER A 331 17.48 5.60 -14.77
C SER A 331 17.79 4.44 -13.83
N VAL A 332 18.30 4.75 -12.64
CA VAL A 332 18.59 3.78 -11.58
C VAL A 332 17.82 4.21 -10.35
N ILE A 333 16.92 3.36 -9.89
CA ILE A 333 16.08 3.62 -8.72
C ILE A 333 16.49 2.63 -7.64
N SER A 334 17.01 3.15 -6.54
CA SER A 334 17.41 2.35 -5.38
C SER A 334 16.32 2.39 -4.33
N TRP A 335 15.99 1.23 -3.80
CA TRP A 335 14.95 1.01 -2.82
C TRP A 335 15.55 0.28 -1.62
N THR A 336 15.20 0.70 -0.41
CA THR A 336 15.52 0.02 0.85
C THR A 336 14.29 -0.72 1.35
N ARG A 337 14.45 -1.95 1.79
CA ARG A 337 13.38 -2.73 2.40
C ARG A 337 12.92 -2.05 3.67
N LEU A 338 11.61 -1.92 3.83
CA LEU A 338 11.01 -1.49 5.07
C LEU A 338 10.93 -2.66 6.05
N GLY A 339 11.21 -2.40 7.31
CA GLY A 339 11.04 -3.32 8.43
C GLY A 339 10.10 -2.73 9.46
N PRO A 340 9.79 -3.47 10.55
CA PRO A 340 8.77 -3.07 11.53
C PRO A 340 9.02 -1.73 12.21
N ASP A 341 10.26 -1.26 12.21
CA ASP A 341 10.64 0.04 12.85
C ASP A 341 10.88 1.16 11.82
N GLY A 342 10.54 0.93 10.56
CA GLY A 342 10.97 1.79 9.44
C GLY A 342 12.46 1.59 9.15
N ALA A 343 12.87 1.51 7.91
CA ALA A 343 14.30 1.50 7.58
C ALA A 343 14.93 2.79 8.11
N ARG A 344 15.81 2.69 9.05
CA ARG A 344 16.66 3.76 9.57
C ARG A 344 18.07 3.61 9.04
#